data_972f47a611c7f5697566b543319119d5
#
_entry.id   972f47a611c7f5697566b543319119d5
#
_cell.length_a   1.000
_cell.length_b   1.000
_cell.length_c   1.000
_cell.angle_alpha   90.00
_cell.angle_beta   90.00
_cell.angle_gamma   90.00
#
_symmetry.space_group_name_H-M   'P 1'
#
loop_
_entity.id
_entity.type
_entity.pdbx_description
1 polymer ?
#
loop_
_entity_poly.entity_id
_entity_poly.type
_entity_poly.pdbx_seq_one_letter_code
_entity_poly.pdbx_strand_id
1 'polypeptide(L)'
;LENALLIASLLLLILLPLTERILRAFFDSGIQGEADFVLHFTLIVSMVGGSVAAREQRLLGISTFSQFLKGRWKSWAHFSSHTWGGGVTFLMAMAAWQFVQDEKGAGNEIAYGVARWWIQMVLPLGFASIALRLVWHAGPHWKYRILSAAGILAMGMLVSRQGLDPEQWMIPGIVLLLGATLLGAPL
;
A
#
# COMPACT_ATOMS: atom_id res chain seq x y z
N LEU A 1 1.94 -17.37 -7.25
CA LEU A 1 1.73 -16.30 -8.25
C LEU A 1 2.37 -14.98 -7.79
N GLU A 2 2.09 -14.48 -6.58
CA GLU A 2 2.63 -13.22 -6.04
C GLU A 2 4.17 -13.20 -6.02
N ASN A 3 4.80 -14.26 -5.52
CA ASN A 3 6.26 -14.36 -5.48
C ASN A 3 6.88 -14.34 -6.89
N ALA A 4 6.21 -14.97 -7.87
CA ALA A 4 6.67 -14.95 -9.26
C ALA A 4 6.55 -13.53 -9.87
N LEU A 5 5.45 -12.82 -9.58
CA LEU A 5 5.28 -11.43 -9.99
C LEU A 5 6.34 -10.53 -9.37
N LEU A 6 6.63 -10.72 -8.08
CA LEU A 6 7.66 -9.95 -7.37
C LEU A 6 9.04 -10.17 -7.99
N ILE A 7 9.41 -11.43 -8.24
CA ILE A 7 10.70 -11.77 -8.86
C ILE A 7 10.78 -11.19 -10.28
N ALA A 8 9.73 -11.35 -11.08
CA ALA A 8 9.69 -10.80 -12.44
C ALA A 8 9.81 -9.27 -12.45
N SER A 9 9.08 -8.60 -11.57
CA SER A 9 9.14 -7.13 -11.46
C SER A 9 10.51 -6.63 -11.00
N LEU A 10 11.15 -7.33 -10.04
CA LEU A 10 12.51 -7.03 -9.60
C LEU A 10 13.54 -7.24 -10.71
N LEU A 11 13.42 -8.33 -11.46
CA LEU A 11 14.31 -8.58 -12.60
C LEU A 11 14.17 -7.49 -13.66
N LEU A 12 12.93 -7.10 -14.01
CA LEU A 12 12.69 -6.02 -14.97
C LEU A 12 13.23 -4.68 -14.47
N LEU A 13 13.07 -4.40 -13.18
CA LEU A 13 13.58 -3.18 -12.55
C LEU A 13 15.10 -3.08 -12.61
N ILE A 14 15.81 -4.19 -12.56
CA ILE A 14 17.28 -4.22 -12.67
C ILE A 14 17.72 -4.25 -14.14
N LEU A 15 17.10 -5.09 -14.95
CA LEU A 15 17.52 -5.31 -16.33
C LEU A 15 17.23 -4.13 -17.24
N LEU A 16 16.14 -3.40 -17.01
CA LEU A 16 15.72 -2.32 -17.88
C LEU A 16 16.72 -1.15 -17.88
N PRO A 17 17.17 -0.59 -16.74
CA PRO A 17 18.21 0.44 -16.72
C PRO A 17 19.56 -0.07 -17.22
N LEU A 18 19.89 -1.34 -16.95
CA LEU A 18 21.13 -1.93 -17.44
C LEU A 18 21.14 -2.02 -18.95
N THR A 19 20.03 -2.50 -19.53
CA THR A 19 19.88 -2.57 -21.00
C THR A 19 19.94 -1.19 -21.63
N GLU A 20 19.27 -0.20 -21.04
CA GLU A 20 19.31 1.19 -21.48
C GLU A 20 20.75 1.73 -21.52
N ARG A 21 21.53 1.49 -20.47
CA ARG A 21 22.94 1.91 -20.41
C ARG A 21 23.79 1.25 -21.49
N ILE A 22 23.58 -0.03 -21.75
CA ILE A 22 24.29 -0.79 -22.78
C ILE A 22 23.92 -0.26 -24.17
N LEU A 23 22.64 -0.04 -24.44
CA LEU A 23 22.16 0.49 -25.72
C LEU A 23 22.73 1.87 -26.01
N ARG A 24 22.77 2.77 -25.02
CA ARG A 24 23.39 4.09 -25.18
C ARG A 24 24.89 4.02 -25.41
N ALA A 25 25.59 3.11 -24.73
CA ALA A 25 27.03 2.99 -24.83
C ALA A 25 27.50 2.42 -26.18
N PHE A 26 26.76 1.50 -26.77
CA PHE A 26 27.18 0.74 -27.96
C PHE A 26 26.42 1.12 -29.23
N PHE A 27 25.18 1.62 -29.12
CA PHE A 27 24.31 1.85 -30.28
C PHE A 27 23.83 3.30 -30.39
N ASP A 28 24.26 4.17 -29.47
CA ASP A 28 23.83 5.59 -29.42
C ASP A 28 22.29 5.76 -29.44
N SER A 29 21.57 4.72 -28.99
CA SER A 29 20.13 4.67 -28.93
C SER A 29 19.67 4.35 -27.52
N GLY A 30 18.49 4.81 -27.12
CA GLY A 30 17.93 4.60 -25.80
C GLY A 30 16.47 4.11 -25.83
N ILE A 31 15.99 3.59 -24.71
CA ILE A 31 14.60 3.16 -24.53
C ILE A 31 13.76 4.39 -24.17
N GLN A 32 12.81 4.76 -25.03
CA GLN A 32 11.93 5.87 -24.75
C GLN A 32 11.08 5.59 -23.52
N GLY A 33 11.08 6.52 -22.54
CA GLY A 33 10.29 6.38 -21.32
C GLY A 33 10.88 5.42 -20.29
N GLU A 34 12.17 5.07 -20.36
CA GLU A 34 12.82 4.16 -19.40
C GLU A 34 12.57 4.58 -17.95
N ALA A 35 12.75 5.85 -17.62
CA ALA A 35 12.56 6.37 -16.27
C ALA A 35 11.11 6.16 -15.76
N ASP A 36 10.12 6.34 -16.63
CA ASP A 36 8.71 6.11 -16.28
C ASP A 36 8.44 4.62 -16.04
N PHE A 37 9.00 3.73 -16.85
CA PHE A 37 8.87 2.28 -16.62
C PHE A 37 9.53 1.85 -15.31
N VAL A 38 10.72 2.34 -15.01
CA VAL A 38 11.42 2.06 -13.73
C VAL A 38 10.57 2.51 -12.54
N LEU A 39 9.99 3.71 -12.61
CA LEU A 39 9.09 4.22 -11.58
C LEU A 39 7.89 3.29 -11.36
N HIS A 40 7.26 2.83 -12.43
CA HIS A 40 6.09 1.95 -12.36
C HIS A 40 6.43 0.53 -11.89
N PHE A 41 7.59 -0.01 -12.30
CA PHE A 41 8.06 -1.29 -11.75
C PHE A 41 8.40 -1.21 -10.27
N THR A 42 8.99 -0.10 -9.82
CA THR A 42 9.20 0.15 -8.38
C THR A 42 7.89 0.16 -7.62
N LEU A 43 6.85 0.76 -8.17
CA LEU A 43 5.52 0.79 -7.60
C LEU A 43 4.91 -0.62 -7.52
N ILE A 44 5.05 -1.43 -8.58
CA ILE A 44 4.58 -2.83 -8.59
C ILE A 44 5.31 -3.65 -7.52
N VAL A 45 6.64 -3.55 -7.46
CA VAL A 45 7.46 -4.25 -6.46
C VAL A 45 7.03 -3.86 -5.04
N SER A 46 6.82 -2.56 -4.80
CA SER A 46 6.39 -2.06 -3.49
C SER A 46 5.02 -2.59 -3.08
N MET A 47 4.04 -2.58 -3.98
CA MET A 47 2.68 -3.04 -3.69
C MET A 47 2.61 -4.56 -3.52
N VAL A 48 3.25 -5.31 -4.41
CA VAL A 48 3.30 -6.78 -4.33
C VAL A 48 4.11 -7.21 -3.09
N GLY A 49 5.26 -6.55 -2.84
CA GLY A 49 6.08 -6.79 -1.66
C GLY A 49 5.33 -6.51 -0.36
N GLY A 50 4.64 -5.37 -0.25
CA GLY A 50 3.77 -5.05 0.88
C GLY A 50 2.64 -6.06 1.07
N SER A 51 2.04 -6.52 -0.02
CA SER A 51 1.03 -7.57 0.00
C SER A 51 1.59 -8.90 0.53
N VAL A 52 2.78 -9.31 0.07
CA VAL A 52 3.46 -10.52 0.58
C VAL A 52 3.83 -10.35 2.07
N ALA A 53 4.37 -9.20 2.46
CA ALA A 53 4.69 -8.91 3.86
C ALA A 53 3.45 -8.99 4.77
N ALA A 54 2.31 -8.49 4.30
CA ALA A 54 1.04 -8.60 5.01
C ALA A 54 0.57 -10.06 5.14
N ARG A 55 0.79 -10.89 4.11
CA ARG A 55 0.48 -12.32 4.13
C ARG A 55 1.33 -13.05 5.16
N GLU A 56 2.61 -12.73 5.24
CA GLU A 56 3.56 -13.38 6.13
C GLU A 56 3.55 -12.79 7.55
N GLN A 57 2.68 -11.82 7.81
CA GLN A 57 2.62 -11.07 9.09
C GLN A 57 3.96 -10.42 9.47
N ARG A 58 4.75 -10.07 8.47
CA ARG A 58 6.06 -9.41 8.61
C ARG A 58 5.99 -7.90 8.37
N LEU A 59 4.80 -7.32 8.44
CA LEU A 59 4.68 -5.87 8.47
C LEU A 59 5.44 -5.37 9.68
N LEU A 60 6.34 -4.44 9.45
CA LEU A 60 7.20 -3.84 10.48
C LEU A 60 6.32 -3.15 11.53
N GLY A 61 5.85 -3.94 12.49
CA GLY A 61 5.34 -3.40 13.73
C GLY A 61 6.51 -3.31 14.70
N ILE A 62 6.76 -2.14 15.26
CA ILE A 62 7.69 -2.03 16.38
C ILE A 62 7.03 -2.80 17.53
N SER A 63 7.34 -4.10 17.57
CA SER A 63 6.75 -5.05 18.54
C SER A 63 7.24 -4.81 19.98
N THR A 64 8.05 -3.78 20.19
CA THR A 64 8.65 -3.47 21.50
C THR A 64 7.58 -3.31 22.57
N PHE A 65 6.50 -2.59 22.26
CA PHE A 65 5.42 -2.39 23.23
C PHE A 65 4.57 -3.66 23.45
N SER A 66 4.35 -4.44 22.40
CA SER A 66 3.55 -5.68 22.50
C SER A 66 4.24 -6.77 23.33
N GLN A 67 5.58 -6.71 23.49
CA GLN A 67 6.33 -7.65 24.32
C GLN A 67 6.08 -7.44 25.82
N PHE A 68 5.74 -6.22 26.24
CA PHE A 68 5.40 -5.90 27.64
C PHE A 68 3.94 -6.26 27.98
N LEU A 69 3.08 -6.47 26.99
CA LEU A 69 1.68 -6.80 27.21
C LEU A 69 1.49 -8.32 27.41
N LYS A 70 0.85 -8.70 28.51
CA LYS A 70 0.53 -10.10 28.85
C LYS A 70 -0.96 -10.38 28.78
N GLY A 71 -1.34 -11.61 28.42
CA GLY A 71 -2.72 -12.11 28.48
C GLY A 71 -3.68 -11.38 27.53
N ARG A 72 -4.85 -10.97 28.04
CA ARG A 72 -5.94 -10.36 27.26
C ARG A 72 -5.55 -9.06 26.59
N TRP A 73 -4.66 -8.27 27.20
CA TRP A 73 -4.19 -7.00 26.65
C TRP A 73 -3.39 -7.17 25.37
N LYS A 74 -2.62 -8.25 25.25
CA LYS A 74 -1.91 -8.59 24.01
C LYS A 74 -2.87 -8.86 22.86
N SER A 75 -3.95 -9.62 23.11
CA SER A 75 -4.97 -9.88 22.07
C SER A 75 -5.73 -8.62 21.64
N TRP A 76 -6.04 -7.75 22.58
CA TRP A 76 -6.68 -6.48 22.29
C TRP A 76 -5.77 -5.53 21.48
N ALA A 77 -4.50 -5.43 21.85
CA ALA A 77 -3.52 -4.64 21.10
C ALA A 77 -3.34 -5.16 19.67
N HIS A 78 -3.27 -6.48 19.51
CA HIS A 78 -3.18 -7.12 18.19
C HIS A 78 -4.42 -6.83 17.34
N PHE A 79 -5.62 -7.03 17.88
CA PHE A 79 -6.87 -6.72 17.19
C PHE A 79 -6.97 -5.24 16.81
N SER A 80 -6.69 -4.33 17.75
CA SER A 80 -6.71 -2.89 17.51
C SER A 80 -5.73 -2.49 16.40
N SER A 81 -4.48 -2.95 16.47
CA SER A 81 -3.45 -2.66 15.48
C SER A 81 -3.86 -3.11 14.07
N HIS A 82 -4.40 -4.34 13.93
CA HIS A 82 -4.85 -4.85 12.64
C HIS A 82 -6.07 -4.10 12.11
N THR A 83 -6.99 -3.69 12.98
CA THR A 83 -8.17 -2.92 12.59
C THR A 83 -7.79 -1.51 12.13
N TRP A 84 -6.92 -0.82 12.87
CA TRP A 84 -6.43 0.51 12.49
C TRP A 84 -5.59 0.47 11.22
N GLY A 85 -4.62 -0.45 11.15
CA GLY A 85 -3.81 -0.64 9.94
C GLY A 85 -4.66 -1.00 8.73
N GLY A 86 -5.64 -1.89 8.90
CA GLY A 86 -6.59 -2.25 7.86
C GLY A 86 -7.47 -1.06 7.43
N GLY A 87 -7.88 -0.21 8.37
CA GLY A 87 -8.63 1.01 8.07
C GLY A 87 -7.83 2.01 7.26
N VAL A 88 -6.61 2.29 7.66
CA VAL A 88 -5.72 3.21 6.93
C VAL A 88 -5.45 2.67 5.51
N THR A 89 -5.11 1.38 5.35
CA THR A 89 -4.87 0.79 4.03
C THR A 89 -6.13 0.75 3.18
N PHE A 90 -7.32 0.60 3.76
CA PHE A 90 -8.59 0.70 3.04
C PHE A 90 -8.84 2.13 2.52
N LEU A 91 -8.60 3.15 3.35
CA LEU A 91 -8.68 4.54 2.91
C LEU A 91 -7.68 4.86 1.81
N MET A 92 -6.46 4.33 1.90
CA MET A 92 -5.46 4.43 0.85
C MET A 92 -5.91 3.74 -0.45
N ALA A 93 -6.62 2.60 -0.36
CA ALA A 93 -7.19 1.94 -1.54
C ALA A 93 -8.26 2.81 -2.22
N MET A 94 -9.12 3.47 -1.43
CA MET A 94 -10.13 4.40 -1.95
C MET A 94 -9.49 5.62 -2.62
N ALA A 95 -8.51 6.24 -1.98
CA ALA A 95 -7.78 7.38 -2.52
C ALA A 95 -7.02 6.99 -3.80
N ALA A 96 -6.37 5.84 -3.81
CA ALA A 96 -5.69 5.30 -4.99
C ALA A 96 -6.66 5.02 -6.14
N TRP A 97 -7.87 4.56 -5.84
CA TRP A 97 -8.91 4.39 -6.86
C TRP A 97 -9.32 5.72 -7.50
N GLN A 98 -9.55 6.77 -6.70
CA GLN A 98 -9.84 8.11 -7.19
C GLN A 98 -8.70 8.64 -8.06
N PHE A 99 -7.46 8.52 -7.58
CA PHE A 99 -6.27 8.90 -8.33
C PHE A 99 -6.19 8.22 -9.71
N VAL A 100 -6.49 6.92 -9.79
CA VAL A 100 -6.51 6.19 -11.07
C VAL A 100 -7.63 6.69 -11.99
N GLN A 101 -8.80 7.06 -11.44
CA GLN A 101 -9.89 7.64 -12.25
C GLN A 101 -9.51 9.00 -12.81
N ASP A 102 -8.86 9.85 -12.03
CA ASP A 102 -8.38 11.17 -12.45
C ASP A 102 -7.32 11.02 -13.55
N GLU A 103 -6.36 10.11 -13.38
CA GLU A 103 -5.32 9.81 -14.37
C GLU A 103 -5.92 9.26 -15.68
N LYS A 104 -6.96 8.41 -15.57
CA LYS A 104 -7.71 7.92 -16.72
C LYS A 104 -8.42 9.06 -17.46
N GLY A 105 -9.00 10.01 -16.72
CA GLY A 105 -9.63 11.21 -17.29
C GLY A 105 -8.63 12.13 -17.97
N ALA A 106 -7.39 12.22 -17.46
CA ALA A 106 -6.31 13.02 -18.01
C ALA A 106 -5.73 12.44 -19.32
N GLY A 107 -5.93 11.14 -19.59
CA GLY A 107 -5.46 10.49 -20.82
C GLY A 107 -3.94 10.40 -20.95
N ASN A 108 -3.21 10.44 -19.84
CA ASN A 108 -1.75 10.39 -19.85
C ASN A 108 -1.24 9.03 -20.31
N GLU A 109 -0.23 9.06 -21.18
CA GLU A 109 0.50 7.89 -21.65
C GLU A 109 1.94 7.91 -21.13
N ILE A 110 2.54 6.74 -20.97
CA ILE A 110 3.94 6.60 -20.56
C ILE A 110 4.83 6.68 -21.80
N ALA A 111 4.85 5.60 -22.56
CA ALA A 111 5.57 5.49 -23.82
C ALA A 111 4.90 4.38 -24.65
N TYR A 112 5.12 4.37 -25.96
CA TYR A 112 4.58 3.37 -26.86
C TYR A 112 3.05 3.23 -26.81
N GLY A 113 2.30 4.28 -26.43
CA GLY A 113 0.84 4.26 -26.33
C GLY A 113 0.30 3.51 -25.10
N VAL A 114 1.14 3.22 -24.10
CA VAL A 114 0.70 2.57 -22.87
C VAL A 114 0.06 3.60 -21.95
N ALA A 115 -1.24 3.48 -21.74
CA ALA A 115 -1.96 4.36 -20.83
C ALA A 115 -1.49 4.17 -19.37
N ARG A 116 -1.07 5.26 -18.74
CA ARG A 116 -0.49 5.28 -17.39
C ARG A 116 -1.40 4.66 -16.34
N TRP A 117 -2.70 4.93 -16.39
CA TRP A 117 -3.68 4.44 -15.44
C TRP A 117 -3.75 2.91 -15.35
N TRP A 118 -3.41 2.19 -16.44
CA TRP A 118 -3.40 0.73 -16.45
C TRP A 118 -2.40 0.15 -15.45
N ILE A 119 -1.19 0.68 -15.43
CA ILE A 119 -0.15 0.21 -14.53
C ILE A 119 -0.43 0.69 -13.10
N GLN A 120 -0.96 1.91 -12.96
CA GLN A 120 -1.32 2.48 -11.66
C GLN A 120 -2.48 1.75 -10.97
N MET A 121 -3.26 0.91 -11.68
CA MET A 121 -4.25 0.02 -11.07
C MET A 121 -3.65 -0.92 -10.00
N VAL A 122 -2.36 -1.14 -10.02
CA VAL A 122 -1.68 -1.92 -8.97
C VAL A 122 -1.80 -1.26 -7.59
N LEU A 123 -1.93 0.09 -7.51
CA LEU A 123 -2.09 0.83 -6.25
C LEU A 123 -3.37 0.42 -5.49
N PRO A 124 -4.58 0.64 -6.06
CA PRO A 124 -5.81 0.27 -5.34
C PRO A 124 -5.90 -1.23 -5.08
N LEU A 125 -5.43 -2.08 -6.01
CA LEU A 125 -5.42 -3.53 -5.82
C LEU A 125 -4.43 -3.95 -4.73
N GLY A 126 -3.26 -3.34 -4.67
CA GLY A 126 -2.24 -3.59 -3.65
C GLY A 126 -2.75 -3.22 -2.25
N PHE A 127 -3.24 -2.00 -2.08
CA PHE A 127 -3.80 -1.56 -0.80
C PHE A 127 -5.03 -2.38 -0.39
N ALA A 128 -5.93 -2.69 -1.30
CA ALA A 128 -7.09 -3.53 -1.01
C ALA A 128 -6.68 -4.94 -0.55
N SER A 129 -5.65 -5.53 -1.18
CA SER A 129 -5.14 -6.85 -0.79
C SER A 129 -4.51 -6.83 0.61
N ILE A 130 -3.76 -5.77 0.95
CA ILE A 130 -3.18 -5.58 2.29
C ILE A 130 -4.29 -5.40 3.32
N ALA A 131 -5.27 -4.54 3.06
CA ALA A 131 -6.41 -4.32 3.95
C ALA A 131 -7.17 -5.62 4.24
N LEU A 132 -7.47 -6.40 3.20
CA LEU A 132 -8.15 -7.68 3.32
C LEU A 132 -7.37 -8.68 4.18
N ARG A 133 -6.06 -8.72 4.02
CA ARG A 133 -5.18 -9.60 4.82
C ARG A 133 -5.10 -9.16 6.27
N LEU A 134 -5.06 -7.86 6.54
CA LEU A 134 -5.10 -7.33 7.91
C LEU A 134 -6.41 -7.71 8.60
N VAL A 135 -7.56 -7.59 7.92
CA VAL A 135 -8.85 -8.06 8.44
C VAL A 135 -8.82 -9.56 8.71
N TRP A 136 -8.26 -10.34 7.77
CA TRP A 136 -8.20 -11.79 7.92
C TRP A 136 -7.38 -12.23 9.14
N HIS A 137 -6.32 -11.51 9.47
CA HIS A 137 -5.43 -11.78 10.59
C HIS A 137 -5.79 -11.01 11.87
N ALA A 138 -6.88 -10.23 11.90
CA ALA A 138 -7.28 -9.44 13.05
C ALA A 138 -7.61 -10.27 14.31
N GLY A 139 -7.91 -11.57 14.17
CA GLY A 139 -8.13 -12.45 15.30
C GLY A 139 -8.46 -13.89 14.91
N PRO A 140 -8.39 -14.83 15.89
CA PRO A 140 -8.57 -16.27 15.65
C PRO A 140 -10.02 -16.66 15.35
N HIS A 141 -11.01 -15.89 15.84
CA HIS A 141 -12.42 -16.19 15.66
C HIS A 141 -13.06 -15.29 14.61
N TRP A 142 -14.02 -15.81 13.87
CA TRP A 142 -14.78 -15.10 12.84
C TRP A 142 -15.39 -13.77 13.33
N LYS A 143 -15.81 -13.72 14.59
CA LYS A 143 -16.36 -12.51 15.22
C LYS A 143 -15.38 -11.32 15.18
N TYR A 144 -14.11 -11.53 15.41
CA TYR A 144 -13.09 -10.48 15.34
C TYR A 144 -12.89 -9.97 13.92
N ARG A 145 -12.97 -10.86 12.92
CA ARG A 145 -12.85 -10.48 11.50
C ARG A 145 -14.03 -9.61 11.07
N ILE A 146 -15.26 -9.99 11.44
CA ILE A 146 -16.46 -9.20 11.15
C ILE A 146 -16.38 -7.85 11.85
N LEU A 147 -15.99 -7.82 13.13
CA LEU A 147 -15.90 -6.58 13.90
C LEU A 147 -14.81 -5.65 13.32
N SER A 148 -13.67 -6.19 12.90
CA SER A 148 -12.63 -5.44 12.22
C SER A 148 -13.13 -4.90 10.88
N ALA A 149 -13.76 -5.71 10.05
CA ALA A 149 -14.35 -5.28 8.78
C ALA A 149 -15.41 -4.18 8.99
N ALA A 150 -16.28 -4.33 9.97
CA ALA A 150 -17.28 -3.32 10.31
C ALA A 150 -16.64 -2.01 10.78
N GLY A 151 -15.59 -2.08 11.59
CA GLY A 151 -14.83 -0.91 12.04
C GLY A 151 -14.16 -0.17 10.88
N ILE A 152 -13.58 -0.90 9.93
CA ILE A 152 -12.96 -0.35 8.71
C ILE A 152 -14.00 0.33 7.83
N LEU A 153 -15.14 -0.32 7.59
CA LEU A 153 -16.24 0.25 6.81
C LEU A 153 -16.82 1.50 7.49
N ALA A 154 -17.01 1.46 8.81
CA ALA A 154 -17.47 2.62 9.57
C ALA A 154 -16.49 3.80 9.45
N MET A 155 -15.17 3.53 9.52
CA MET A 155 -14.14 4.55 9.32
C MET A 155 -14.18 5.13 7.89
N GLY A 156 -14.32 4.28 6.88
CA GLY A 156 -14.49 4.72 5.49
C GLY A 156 -15.74 5.58 5.29
N MET A 157 -16.87 5.19 5.88
CA MET A 157 -18.12 5.98 5.82
C MET A 157 -18.00 7.31 6.53
N LEU A 158 -17.35 7.37 7.69
CA LEU A 158 -17.14 8.60 8.43
C LEU A 158 -16.28 9.59 7.62
N VAL A 159 -15.18 9.12 7.05
CA VAL A 159 -14.30 9.93 6.21
C VAL A 159 -15.04 10.43 4.96
N SER A 160 -15.80 9.56 4.30
CA SER A 160 -16.55 9.91 3.09
C SER A 160 -17.67 10.93 3.36
N ARG A 161 -18.29 10.91 4.55
CA ARG A 161 -19.38 11.83 4.90
C ARG A 161 -18.92 13.22 5.36
N GLN A 162 -17.74 13.32 5.94
CA GLN A 162 -17.29 14.56 6.58
C GLN A 162 -16.73 15.59 5.60
N GLY A 163 -16.52 15.23 4.32
CA GLY A 163 -15.93 16.14 3.35
C GLY A 163 -14.65 16.75 3.93
N LEU A 164 -13.75 15.93 4.42
CA LEU A 164 -12.55 16.34 5.14
C LEU A 164 -11.75 17.30 4.27
N ASP A 165 -11.74 18.55 4.67
CA ASP A 165 -10.92 19.56 4.03
C ASP A 165 -9.45 19.21 4.29
N PRO A 166 -8.66 18.86 3.24
CA PRO A 166 -7.30 18.35 3.44
C PRO A 166 -6.42 19.31 4.26
N GLU A 167 -6.65 20.61 4.13
CA GLU A 167 -5.88 21.62 4.86
C GLU A 167 -6.14 21.57 6.37
N GLN A 168 -7.39 21.36 6.79
CA GLN A 168 -7.75 21.35 8.22
C GLN A 168 -7.24 20.10 8.93
N TRP A 169 -7.13 18.97 8.21
CA TRP A 169 -6.72 17.68 8.78
C TRP A 169 -5.24 17.37 8.61
N MET A 170 -4.49 18.19 7.88
CA MET A 170 -3.05 17.99 7.67
C MET A 170 -2.27 18.01 8.99
N ILE A 171 -2.45 19.03 9.82
CA ILE A 171 -1.73 19.17 11.10
C ILE A 171 -2.15 18.07 12.10
N PRO A 172 -3.46 17.85 12.39
CA PRO A 172 -3.88 16.74 13.24
C PRO A 172 -3.40 15.38 12.73
N GLY A 173 -3.41 15.16 11.41
CA GLY A 173 -2.92 13.93 10.80
C GLY A 173 -1.43 13.69 11.04
N ILE A 174 -0.60 14.71 10.85
CA ILE A 174 0.85 14.64 11.12
C ILE A 174 1.11 14.37 12.61
N VAL A 175 0.43 15.08 13.52
CA VAL A 175 0.59 14.88 14.96
C VAL A 175 0.18 13.46 15.37
N LEU A 176 -0.91 12.95 14.82
CA LEU A 176 -1.39 11.59 15.08
C LEU A 176 -0.41 10.54 14.52
N LEU A 177 0.13 10.78 13.32
CA LEU A 177 1.11 9.90 12.69
C LEU A 177 2.42 9.86 13.49
N LEU A 178 2.93 11.02 13.90
CA LEU A 178 4.12 11.11 14.75
C LEU A 178 3.87 10.47 16.12
N GLY A 179 2.73 10.73 16.74
CA GLY A 179 2.34 10.11 17.99
C GLY A 179 2.22 8.60 17.90
N ALA A 180 1.59 8.10 16.84
CA ALA A 180 1.46 6.67 16.57
C ALA A 180 2.84 6.02 16.35
N THR A 181 3.74 6.68 15.61
CA THR A 181 5.11 6.21 15.38
C THR A 181 5.89 6.12 16.68
N LEU A 182 5.82 7.14 17.54
CA LEU A 182 6.48 7.15 18.85
C LEU A 182 5.93 6.08 19.79
N LEU A 183 4.64 5.78 19.71
CA LEU A 183 3.98 4.70 20.47
C LEU A 183 4.20 3.30 19.86
N GLY A 184 4.92 3.20 18.75
CA GLY A 184 5.25 1.93 18.11
C GLY A 184 4.09 1.31 17.35
N ALA A 185 3.20 2.11 16.81
CA ALA A 185 2.21 1.62 15.86
C ALA A 185 2.91 1.09 14.59
N PRO A 186 2.45 -0.01 13.98
CA PRO A 186 2.97 -0.45 12.69
C PRO A 186 2.62 0.59 11.64
N LEU A 187 3.62 1.11 10.97
CA LEU A 187 3.50 1.95 9.78
C LEU A 187 3.38 1.08 8.55
#